data_a6ad9cc0565776b4185b69c2e2060b06
#
_entry.id   a6ad9cc0565776b4185b69c2e2060b06
#
_cell.length_a   1.000
_cell.length_b   1.000
_cell.length_c   1.000
_cell.angle_alpha   90.00
_cell.angle_beta   90.00
_cell.angle_gamma   90.00
#
_symmetry.space_group_name_H-M   'P 1'
#
loop_
_entity.id
_entity.type
_entity.pdbx_description
1 polymer ?
#
loop_
_entity_poly.entity_id
_entity_poly.type
_entity_poly.pdbx_seq_one_letter_code
_entity_poly.pdbx_strand_id
1 'polypeptide(L)'
;MNGALLTALERIEREKGISKEVLFEAIESALASAARKVIDDPDISKEDITVSVDKDTGERTVLSEGEEIQSERFGRIAAQTAKQVMIQKIREAERDVIYDKYKEQEGMIISGAVHRFERGNIIVETDDAEALLPRSEQIPREKFRQGEPMR
;
A
#
# COMPACT_ATOMS: atom_id res chain seq x y z
N MET A 1 -11.47 -20.73 -2.43
CA MET A 1 -11.08 -19.34 -2.03
C MET A 1 -9.85 -18.81 -2.76
N ASN A 2 -9.02 -19.69 -3.34
CA ASN A 2 -7.78 -19.28 -3.98
C ASN A 2 -7.98 -18.52 -5.31
N GLY A 3 -9.03 -18.85 -6.09
CA GLY A 3 -9.35 -18.13 -7.33
C GLY A 3 -9.69 -16.63 -7.16
N ALA A 4 -10.20 -16.24 -5.98
CA ALA A 4 -10.48 -14.83 -5.70
C ALA A 4 -9.22 -13.97 -5.60
N LEU A 5 -8.11 -14.54 -5.10
CA LEU A 5 -6.81 -13.85 -5.04
C LEU A 5 -6.29 -13.58 -6.44
N LEU A 6 -6.26 -14.61 -7.30
CA LEU A 6 -5.77 -14.48 -8.67
C LEU A 6 -6.59 -13.47 -9.48
N THR A 7 -7.92 -13.55 -9.40
CA THR A 7 -8.80 -12.59 -10.05
C THR A 7 -8.55 -11.16 -9.58
N ALA A 8 -8.30 -10.97 -8.27
CA ALA A 8 -7.96 -9.66 -7.72
C ALA A 8 -6.60 -9.15 -8.24
N LEU A 9 -5.59 -10.01 -8.31
CA LEU A 9 -4.27 -9.67 -8.86
C LEU A 9 -4.35 -9.28 -10.34
N GLU A 10 -5.10 -10.03 -11.15
CA GLU A 10 -5.33 -9.71 -12.56
C GLU A 10 -6.03 -8.38 -12.77
N ARG A 11 -6.99 -8.09 -11.92
CA ARG A 11 -7.67 -6.80 -11.94
C ARG A 11 -6.74 -5.64 -11.60
N ILE A 12 -5.92 -5.78 -10.56
CA ILE A 12 -4.94 -4.76 -10.14
C ILE A 12 -3.92 -4.52 -11.26
N GLU A 13 -3.39 -5.58 -11.88
CA GLU A 13 -2.46 -5.48 -12.99
C GLU A 13 -3.07 -4.68 -14.15
N ARG A 14 -4.30 -5.01 -14.55
CA ARG A 14 -5.00 -4.34 -15.65
C ARG A 14 -5.40 -2.89 -15.35
N GLU A 15 -5.91 -2.62 -14.13
CA GLU A 15 -6.46 -1.32 -13.77
C GLU A 15 -5.40 -0.34 -13.25
N LYS A 16 -4.34 -0.85 -12.62
CA LYS A 16 -3.32 -0.03 -11.95
C LYS A 16 -1.92 -0.16 -12.56
N GLY A 17 -1.72 -1.08 -13.49
CA GLY A 17 -0.42 -1.28 -14.14
C GLY A 17 0.66 -1.89 -13.23
N ILE A 18 0.29 -2.47 -12.10
CA ILE A 18 1.23 -3.14 -11.19
C ILE A 18 1.37 -4.59 -11.63
N SER A 19 2.59 -5.03 -11.95
CA SER A 19 2.79 -6.40 -12.41
C SER A 19 2.43 -7.45 -11.34
N LYS A 20 1.92 -8.59 -11.78
CA LYS A 20 1.59 -9.71 -10.88
C LYS A 20 2.80 -10.17 -10.09
N GLU A 21 4.00 -10.19 -10.71
CA GLU A 21 5.24 -10.62 -10.06
C GLU A 21 5.54 -9.78 -8.83
N VAL A 22 5.45 -8.46 -8.95
CA VAL A 22 5.67 -7.53 -7.81
C VAL A 22 4.63 -7.75 -6.71
N LEU A 23 3.39 -8.03 -7.09
CA LEU A 23 2.33 -8.32 -6.12
C LEU A 23 2.56 -9.67 -5.42
N PHE A 24 2.97 -10.72 -6.14
CA PHE A 24 3.29 -12.02 -5.55
C PHE A 24 4.45 -11.92 -4.57
N GLU A 25 5.57 -11.29 -4.96
CA GLU A 25 6.74 -11.09 -4.09
C GLU A 25 6.37 -10.33 -2.81
N ALA A 26 5.58 -9.27 -2.93
CA ALA A 26 5.12 -8.50 -1.77
C ALA A 26 4.23 -9.33 -0.84
N ILE A 27 3.33 -10.13 -1.40
CA ILE A 27 2.44 -11.03 -0.64
C ILE A 27 3.26 -12.12 0.05
N GLU A 28 4.17 -12.79 -0.64
CA GLU A 28 5.02 -13.83 -0.09
C GLU A 28 5.88 -13.31 1.07
N SER A 29 6.51 -12.15 0.90
CA SER A 29 7.31 -11.49 1.94
C SER A 29 6.49 -11.14 3.19
N ALA A 30 5.28 -10.60 3.00
CA ALA A 30 4.40 -10.27 4.11
C ALA A 30 3.83 -11.52 4.80
N LEU A 31 3.50 -12.55 4.03
CA LEU A 31 3.05 -13.83 4.56
C LEU A 31 4.16 -14.54 5.35
N ALA A 32 5.41 -14.49 4.88
CA ALA A 32 6.56 -15.03 5.62
C ALA A 32 6.74 -14.29 6.96
N SER A 33 6.63 -12.95 6.96
CA SER A 33 6.68 -12.17 8.20
C SER A 33 5.53 -12.51 9.17
N ALA A 34 4.34 -12.76 8.65
CA ALA A 34 3.19 -13.17 9.45
C ALA A 34 3.36 -14.60 9.99
N ALA A 35 3.85 -15.53 9.17
CA ALA A 35 4.12 -16.91 9.56
C ALA A 35 5.13 -16.98 10.71
N ARG A 36 6.24 -16.24 10.62
CA ARG A 36 7.25 -16.15 11.70
C ARG A 36 6.70 -15.67 13.04
N LYS A 37 5.64 -14.89 13.04
CA LYS A 37 4.99 -14.38 14.26
C LYS A 37 4.00 -15.37 14.87
N VAL A 38 3.43 -16.23 14.06
CA VAL A 38 2.30 -17.10 14.44
C VAL A 38 2.74 -18.53 14.67
N ILE A 39 3.75 -18.99 13.95
CA ILE A 39 4.34 -20.30 14.12
C ILE A 39 5.29 -20.21 15.30
N ASP A 40 4.89 -20.82 16.42
CA ASP A 40 5.65 -20.83 17.65
C ASP A 40 5.98 -22.30 17.98
N ASP A 41 6.87 -22.85 17.17
CA ASP A 41 7.38 -24.21 17.31
C ASP A 41 8.87 -24.11 17.68
N PRO A 42 9.31 -24.69 18.80
CA PRO A 42 10.70 -24.63 19.26
C PRO A 42 11.68 -25.36 18.34
N ASP A 43 11.19 -26.29 17.52
CA ASP A 43 12.00 -27.08 16.60
C ASP A 43 12.15 -26.41 15.22
N ILE A 44 11.46 -25.27 15.00
CA ILE A 44 11.48 -24.53 13.74
C ILE A 44 12.22 -23.20 13.90
N SER A 45 13.29 -23.00 13.14
CA SER A 45 13.97 -21.72 13.06
C SER A 45 13.09 -20.69 12.36
N LYS A 46 12.75 -19.60 13.06
CA LYS A 46 11.92 -18.52 12.51
C LYS A 46 12.55 -17.83 11.30
N GLU A 47 13.87 -17.89 11.18
CA GLU A 47 14.62 -17.27 10.08
C GLU A 47 14.46 -18.07 8.77
N ASP A 48 14.27 -19.39 8.89
CA ASP A 48 14.16 -20.30 7.76
C ASP A 48 12.71 -20.42 7.21
N ILE A 49 11.76 -19.76 7.89
CA ILE A 49 10.36 -19.77 7.43
C ILE A 49 10.21 -18.89 6.20
N THR A 50 9.81 -19.51 5.11
CA THR A 50 9.44 -18.87 3.84
C THR A 50 8.01 -19.23 3.47
N VAL A 51 7.40 -18.42 2.63
CA VAL A 51 6.06 -18.69 2.09
C VAL A 51 6.12 -18.56 0.59
N SER A 52 5.61 -19.55 -0.10
CA SER A 52 5.42 -19.53 -1.54
C SER A 52 3.94 -19.47 -1.88
N VAL A 53 3.60 -18.71 -2.91
CA VAL A 53 2.24 -18.63 -3.46
C VAL A 53 2.27 -19.17 -4.88
N ASP A 54 1.53 -20.23 -5.11
CA ASP A 54 1.39 -20.79 -6.43
C ASP A 54 0.69 -19.80 -7.37
N LYS A 55 1.33 -19.52 -8.51
CA LYS A 55 0.87 -18.46 -9.44
C LYS A 55 -0.37 -18.85 -10.24
N ASP A 56 -0.65 -20.14 -10.35
CA ASP A 56 -1.77 -20.67 -11.13
C ASP A 56 -2.99 -20.96 -10.27
N THR A 57 -2.76 -21.44 -9.05
CA THR A 57 -3.83 -21.81 -8.11
C THR A 57 -4.08 -20.78 -7.02
N GLY A 58 -3.09 -19.93 -6.72
CA GLY A 58 -3.11 -19.01 -5.57
C GLY A 58 -2.99 -19.72 -4.23
N GLU A 59 -2.57 -20.99 -4.21
CA GLU A 59 -2.34 -21.77 -3.01
C GLU A 59 -1.07 -21.28 -2.29
N ARG A 60 -1.11 -21.30 -0.97
CA ARG A 60 -0.06 -20.75 -0.12
C ARG A 60 0.55 -21.87 0.68
N THR A 61 1.83 -22.10 0.48
CA THR A 61 2.61 -23.12 1.16
C THR A 61 3.64 -22.45 2.08
N VAL A 62 3.66 -22.83 3.34
CA VAL A 62 4.70 -22.41 4.30
C VAL A 62 5.79 -23.46 4.29
N LEU A 63 7.01 -23.02 4.14
CA LEU A 63 8.19 -23.89 4.11
C LEU A 63 9.17 -23.49 5.23
N SER A 64 9.77 -24.47 5.88
CA SER A 64 10.94 -24.31 6.73
C SER A 64 11.99 -25.33 6.31
N GLU A 65 13.20 -24.86 6.01
CA GLU A 65 14.29 -25.70 5.50
C GLU A 65 13.91 -26.53 4.27
N GLY A 66 12.88 -26.09 3.52
CA GLY A 66 12.36 -26.79 2.32
C GLY A 66 11.25 -27.83 2.60
N GLU A 67 10.88 -28.04 3.85
CA GLU A 67 9.76 -28.90 4.26
C GLU A 67 8.49 -28.08 4.49
N GLU A 68 7.34 -28.62 4.09
CA GLU A 68 6.04 -27.97 4.24
C GLU A 68 5.55 -28.04 5.69
N ILE A 69 5.17 -26.86 6.21
CA ILE A 69 4.59 -26.75 7.55
C ILE A 69 3.09 -26.44 7.42
N GLN A 70 2.27 -27.25 8.08
CA GLN A 70 0.85 -26.98 8.19
C GLN A 70 0.53 -26.20 9.47
N SER A 71 -0.09 -25.01 9.33
CA SER A 71 -0.54 -24.21 10.45
C SER A 71 -1.93 -23.64 10.21
N GLU A 72 -2.91 -24.12 10.99
CA GLU A 72 -4.29 -23.59 10.91
C GLU A 72 -4.36 -22.11 11.30
N ARG A 73 -3.53 -21.67 12.25
CA ARG A 73 -3.46 -20.26 12.67
C ARG A 73 -2.99 -19.38 11.52
N PHE A 74 -1.97 -19.83 10.78
CA PHE A 74 -1.48 -19.11 9.62
C PHE A 74 -2.56 -19.04 8.53
N GLY A 75 -3.26 -20.13 8.25
CA GLY A 75 -4.32 -20.15 7.22
C GLY A 75 -5.40 -19.07 7.45
N ARG A 76 -5.74 -18.79 8.71
CA ARG A 76 -6.75 -17.76 9.05
C ARG A 76 -6.27 -16.34 8.76
N ILE A 77 -5.02 -16.04 9.03
CA ILE A 77 -4.47 -14.67 8.84
C ILE A 77 -3.96 -14.42 7.43
N ALA A 78 -3.59 -15.45 6.70
CA ALA A 78 -2.95 -15.33 5.39
C ALA A 78 -3.81 -14.57 4.37
N ALA A 79 -5.12 -14.84 4.36
CA ALA A 79 -6.04 -14.15 3.45
C ALA A 79 -6.16 -12.65 3.77
N GLN A 80 -6.21 -12.30 5.04
CA GLN A 80 -6.28 -10.91 5.50
C GLN A 80 -4.97 -10.17 5.22
N THR A 81 -3.83 -10.81 5.47
CA THR A 81 -2.50 -10.27 5.18
C THR A 81 -2.33 -9.99 3.69
N ALA A 82 -2.66 -10.95 2.83
CA ALA A 82 -2.59 -10.77 1.39
C ALA A 82 -3.46 -9.59 0.91
N LYS A 83 -4.69 -9.47 1.44
CA LYS A 83 -5.57 -8.33 1.13
C LYS A 83 -4.96 -6.99 1.55
N GLN A 84 -4.38 -6.90 2.74
CA GLN A 84 -3.73 -5.68 3.22
C GLN A 84 -2.55 -5.28 2.36
N VAL A 85 -1.71 -6.24 1.95
CA VAL A 85 -0.57 -5.99 1.06
C VAL A 85 -1.02 -5.47 -0.30
N MET A 86 -2.06 -6.07 -0.88
CA MET A 86 -2.62 -5.58 -2.15
C MET A 86 -3.10 -4.14 -2.04
N ILE A 87 -3.83 -3.80 -0.97
CA ILE A 87 -4.30 -2.42 -0.73
C ILE A 87 -3.11 -1.47 -0.57
N GLN A 88 -2.07 -1.87 0.14
CA GLN A 88 -0.87 -1.07 0.31
C GLN A 88 -0.16 -0.82 -1.02
N LYS A 89 0.03 -1.86 -1.85
CA LYS A 89 0.67 -1.73 -3.17
C LYS A 89 -0.12 -0.84 -4.13
N ILE A 90 -1.44 -0.91 -4.10
CA ILE A 90 -2.29 0.01 -4.88
C ILE A 90 -2.05 1.46 -4.44
N ARG A 91 -2.06 1.72 -3.13
CA ARG A 91 -1.83 3.07 -2.61
C ARG A 91 -0.43 3.60 -2.91
N GLU A 92 0.59 2.75 -2.87
CA GLU A 92 1.96 3.11 -3.26
C GLU A 92 2.01 3.54 -4.73
N ALA A 93 1.44 2.74 -5.63
CA ALA A 93 1.41 3.05 -7.06
C ALA A 93 0.60 4.33 -7.37
N GLU A 94 -0.55 4.53 -6.73
CA GLU A 94 -1.34 5.77 -6.87
C GLU A 94 -0.55 6.99 -6.39
N ARG A 95 0.18 6.86 -5.27
CA ARG A 95 1.03 7.92 -4.75
C ARG A 95 2.17 8.26 -5.70
N ASP A 96 2.80 7.26 -6.31
CA ASP A 96 3.91 7.47 -7.23
C ASP A 96 3.45 8.21 -8.49
N VAL A 97 2.27 7.88 -9.03
CA VAL A 97 1.66 8.62 -10.16
C VAL A 97 1.41 10.09 -9.79
N ILE A 98 0.84 10.34 -8.61
CA ILE A 98 0.60 11.69 -8.11
C ILE A 98 1.92 12.43 -7.91
N TYR A 99 2.93 11.79 -7.32
CA TYR A 99 4.24 12.36 -7.11
C TYR A 99 4.90 12.78 -8.42
N ASP A 100 4.93 11.91 -9.43
CA ASP A 100 5.54 12.20 -10.72
C ASP A 100 4.83 13.38 -11.42
N LYS A 101 3.49 13.40 -11.37
CA LYS A 101 2.69 14.50 -11.92
C LYS A 101 3.05 15.86 -11.30
N TYR A 102 3.12 15.94 -9.97
CA TYR A 102 3.41 17.20 -9.28
C TYR A 102 4.89 17.58 -9.26
N LYS A 103 5.79 16.60 -9.35
CA LYS A 103 7.22 16.85 -9.50
C LYS A 103 7.56 17.63 -10.78
N GLU A 104 6.86 17.32 -11.88
CA GLU A 104 7.00 18.08 -13.14
C GLU A 104 6.44 19.50 -13.04
N GLN A 105 5.55 19.77 -12.08
CA GLN A 105 4.96 21.07 -11.83
C GLN A 105 5.69 21.89 -10.77
N GLU A 106 6.83 21.44 -10.29
CA GLU A 106 7.66 22.18 -9.33
C GLU A 106 8.05 23.55 -9.90
N GLY A 107 7.80 24.60 -9.13
CA GLY A 107 8.01 26.00 -9.58
C GLY A 107 6.86 26.59 -10.40
N MET A 108 5.79 25.82 -10.65
CA MET A 108 4.59 26.33 -11.33
C MET A 108 3.52 26.76 -10.31
N ILE A 109 2.60 27.59 -10.77
CA ILE A 109 1.42 27.96 -9.97
C ILE A 109 0.37 26.88 -10.15
N ILE A 110 -0.08 26.31 -9.05
CA ILE A 110 -1.20 25.37 -9.02
C ILE A 110 -2.44 26.04 -8.41
N SER A 111 -3.62 25.57 -8.77
CA SER A 111 -4.88 26.05 -8.23
C SER A 111 -5.53 24.96 -7.37
N GLY A 112 -6.24 25.38 -6.34
CA GLY A 112 -6.98 24.46 -5.47
C GLY A 112 -7.98 25.23 -4.60
N ALA A 113 -8.61 24.52 -3.68
CA ALA A 113 -9.51 25.10 -2.69
C ALA A 113 -9.06 24.74 -1.28
N VAL A 114 -9.24 25.62 -0.32
CA VAL A 114 -8.94 25.35 1.08
C VAL A 114 -9.85 24.24 1.59
N HIS A 115 -9.27 23.08 1.89
CA HIS A 115 -10.00 21.93 2.43
C HIS A 115 -10.20 22.06 3.95
N ARG A 116 -9.10 22.19 4.68
CA ARG A 116 -9.11 22.29 6.14
C ARG A 116 -7.85 22.95 6.69
N PHE A 117 -7.89 23.29 7.96
CA PHE A 117 -6.74 23.83 8.71
C PHE A 117 -6.24 22.79 9.70
N GLU A 118 -4.95 22.53 9.71
CA GLU A 118 -4.30 21.59 10.63
C GLU A 118 -3.08 22.21 11.29
N ARG A 119 -3.13 22.42 12.60
CA ARG A 119 -2.00 22.96 13.41
C ARG A 119 -1.36 24.23 12.84
N GLY A 120 -2.18 25.09 12.21
CA GLY A 120 -1.73 26.33 11.57
C GLY A 120 -1.31 26.20 10.12
N ASN A 121 -1.26 24.99 9.59
CA ASN A 121 -1.08 24.72 8.16
C ASN A 121 -2.43 24.72 7.45
N ILE A 122 -2.41 24.99 6.16
CA ILE A 122 -3.59 24.92 5.30
C ILE A 122 -3.46 23.67 4.42
N ILE A 123 -4.48 22.83 4.44
CA ILE A 123 -4.61 21.71 3.49
C ILE A 123 -5.46 22.19 2.32
N VAL A 124 -4.88 22.15 1.15
CA VAL A 124 -5.48 22.60 -0.10
C VAL A 124 -5.85 21.38 -0.93
N GLU A 125 -7.10 21.26 -1.30
CA GLU A 125 -7.59 20.25 -2.23
C GLU A 125 -7.28 20.69 -3.65
N THR A 126 -6.53 19.86 -4.37
CA THR A 126 -6.27 19.99 -5.80
C THR A 126 -7.06 18.92 -6.57
N ASP A 127 -6.94 18.87 -7.90
CA ASP A 127 -7.69 17.91 -8.71
C ASP A 127 -7.47 16.44 -8.31
N ASP A 128 -6.24 16.09 -7.92
CA ASP A 128 -5.87 14.67 -7.67
C ASP A 128 -5.27 14.43 -6.29
N ALA A 129 -4.96 15.47 -5.52
CA ALA A 129 -4.26 15.32 -4.25
C ALA A 129 -4.60 16.44 -3.25
N GLU A 130 -4.26 16.20 -2.01
CA GLU A 130 -4.21 17.24 -0.98
C GLU A 130 -2.78 17.81 -0.91
N ALA A 131 -2.65 19.12 -1.06
CA ALA A 131 -1.41 19.84 -0.92
C ALA A 131 -1.32 20.49 0.47
N LEU A 132 -0.15 20.44 1.08
CA LEU A 132 0.13 21.09 2.35
C LEU A 132 0.75 22.46 2.11
N LEU A 133 0.09 23.53 2.57
CA LEU A 133 0.67 24.87 2.68
C LEU A 133 1.09 25.11 4.14
N PRO A 134 2.37 24.93 4.47
CA PRO A 134 2.83 25.12 5.84
C PRO A 134 2.78 26.59 6.25
N ARG A 135 2.65 26.83 7.55
CA ARG A 135 2.54 28.20 8.09
C ARG A 135 3.71 29.10 7.69
N SER A 136 4.91 28.56 7.52
CA SER A 136 6.10 29.30 7.11
C SER A 136 5.99 29.89 5.70
N GLU A 137 5.21 29.28 4.84
CA GLU A 137 5.04 29.65 3.43
C GLU A 137 3.77 30.45 3.16
N GLN A 138 2.95 30.68 4.21
CA GLN A 138 1.74 31.50 4.09
C GLN A 138 2.09 32.97 4.06
N ILE A 139 1.39 33.76 3.24
CA ILE A 139 1.55 35.20 3.19
C ILE A 139 0.99 35.80 4.47
N PRO A 140 1.80 36.59 5.23
CA PRO A 140 1.34 37.25 6.44
C PRO A 140 0.17 38.19 6.15
N ARG A 141 -0.89 38.10 6.95
CA ARG A 141 -2.15 38.87 6.83
C ARG A 141 -3.18 38.37 5.84
N GLU A 142 -2.87 37.39 5.00
CA GLU A 142 -3.91 36.69 4.25
C GLU A 142 -4.70 35.76 5.17
N LYS A 143 -6.01 35.78 5.02
CA LYS A 143 -6.93 34.90 5.79
C LYS A 143 -7.79 34.15 4.79
N PHE A 144 -7.71 32.86 4.86
CA PHE A 144 -8.50 31.95 4.04
C PHE A 144 -9.65 31.35 4.84
N ARG A 145 -10.73 31.00 4.15
CA ARG A 145 -11.85 30.25 4.70
C ARG A 145 -11.91 28.89 4.05
N GLN A 146 -12.47 27.93 4.74
CA GLN A 146 -12.71 26.60 4.16
C GLN A 146 -13.60 26.73 2.91
N GLY A 147 -13.22 26.04 1.83
CA GLY A 147 -13.89 26.11 0.53
C GLY A 147 -13.46 27.28 -0.36
N GLU A 148 -12.60 28.19 0.14
CA GLU A 148 -12.13 29.32 -0.63
C GLU A 148 -11.10 28.89 -1.68
N PRO A 149 -11.24 29.32 -2.96
CA PRO A 149 -10.26 29.01 -4.00
C PRO A 149 -8.95 29.76 -3.74
N MET A 150 -7.82 29.10 -4.02
CA MET A 150 -6.49 29.69 -3.90
C MET A 150 -5.56 29.22 -5.03
N ARG A 151 -4.48 29.99 -5.23
CA ARG A 151 -3.48 29.71 -6.27
C ARG A 151 -2.10 29.80 -5.65
#